data_585b98a560680cdd0bf04587f089fcca
#
_entry.id   585b98a560680cdd0bf04587f089fcca
#
_cell.length_a   1.000
_cell.length_b   1.000
_cell.length_c   1.000
_cell.angle_alpha   90.00
_cell.angle_beta   90.00
_cell.angle_gamma   90.00
#
_symmetry.space_group_name_H-M   'P 1'
#
loop_
_entity.id
_entity.type
_entity.pdbx_description
1 polymer ?
#
loop_
_entity_poly.entity_id
_entity_poly.type
_entity_poly.pdbx_seq_one_letter_code
_entity_poly.pdbx_strand_id
1 'polypeptide(L)'
;MGKRYYSSTYSTDGNKGLCEDGDTRAVRYINMENGERVFKMKAGKFYRAIVLQTEFGKLLPEQVMNYLCEEFASEWQVYTMGQLPKNRLYVNNEFHKIYSSECCDGNFGSCMVDKDRSSFYENAVKASAAYLENEDGMVIARCIIFNEVKDQDGKIWRLAERQYSSESNEILKRALIEALISGGYIDGYKKVGAGCGDARAFVDINEHSLSDRRFSIECKLDWEDTLSYQDSFKCYDMDKMVADNFGAGNLDLGITDDCLENSKREYDDYHGYYCNETVLVYVGGTEYYCDADDLDDLSG
;
A
#
# COMPACT_ATOMS: atom_id res chain seq x y z
N MET A 1 -13.90 -17.81 -37.97
CA MET A 1 -12.78 -16.83 -37.93
C MET A 1 -12.24 -16.77 -36.51
N GLY A 2 -10.95 -17.02 -36.33
CA GLY A 2 -10.35 -17.00 -34.98
C GLY A 2 -10.33 -15.59 -34.41
N LYS A 3 -10.50 -15.46 -33.11
CA LYS A 3 -10.29 -14.21 -32.38
C LYS A 3 -8.86 -13.74 -32.62
N ARG A 4 -8.68 -12.50 -33.00
CA ARG A 4 -7.34 -11.91 -33.14
C ARG A 4 -6.98 -11.22 -31.83
N TYR A 5 -5.84 -11.60 -31.28
CA TYR A 5 -5.26 -10.98 -30.10
C TYR A 5 -4.09 -10.11 -30.54
N TYR A 6 -4.06 -8.93 -30.02
CA TYR A 6 -2.95 -8.02 -30.18
C TYR A 6 -2.21 -7.88 -28.86
N SER A 7 -0.92 -8.03 -28.90
CA SER A 7 -0.05 -7.82 -27.77
C SER A 7 1.06 -6.84 -28.15
N SER A 8 1.30 -5.85 -27.30
CA SER A 8 2.51 -5.05 -27.34
C SER A 8 3.19 -5.09 -26.01
N THR A 9 4.51 -5.10 -25.99
CA THR A 9 5.31 -4.90 -24.81
C THR A 9 5.24 -3.44 -24.36
N TYR A 10 5.76 -3.16 -23.18
CA TYR A 10 5.90 -1.80 -22.66
C TYR A 10 6.44 -0.86 -23.76
N SER A 11 5.79 0.27 -23.94
CA SER A 11 6.18 1.31 -24.87
C SER A 11 6.61 2.55 -24.09
N THR A 12 7.82 3.02 -24.36
CA THR A 12 8.38 4.25 -23.78
C THR A 12 7.86 5.53 -24.44
N ASP A 13 7.06 5.41 -25.51
CA ASP A 13 6.54 6.51 -26.31
C ASP A 13 5.14 6.99 -25.90
N GLY A 14 4.63 6.52 -24.76
CA GLY A 14 3.31 6.88 -24.26
C GLY A 14 2.15 6.09 -24.86
N ASN A 15 2.41 5.18 -25.82
CA ASN A 15 1.40 4.28 -26.32
C ASN A 15 1.15 3.12 -25.34
N LYS A 16 -0.13 2.79 -25.13
CA LYS A 16 -0.54 1.78 -24.16
C LYS A 16 -0.14 0.37 -24.59
N GLY A 17 0.95 -0.12 -23.96
CA GLY A 17 1.48 -1.47 -24.17
C GLY A 17 0.84 -2.54 -23.27
N LEU A 18 1.27 -3.79 -23.44
CA LEU A 18 0.79 -4.95 -22.67
C LEU A 18 1.02 -4.85 -21.16
N CYS A 19 2.07 -4.16 -20.75
CA CYS A 19 2.49 -4.01 -19.36
C CYS A 19 2.37 -2.56 -18.87
N GLU A 20 1.53 -1.76 -19.48
CA GLU A 20 1.42 -0.33 -19.19
C GLU A 20 1.10 0.01 -17.73
N ASP A 21 0.38 -0.88 -17.04
CA ASP A 21 0.10 -0.75 -15.62
C ASP A 21 1.13 -1.44 -14.72
N GLY A 22 2.26 -1.87 -15.28
CA GLY A 22 3.34 -2.56 -14.56
C GLY A 22 2.99 -3.95 -14.03
N ASP A 23 1.84 -4.50 -14.40
CA ASP A 23 1.48 -5.87 -14.02
C ASP A 23 2.20 -6.89 -14.90
N THR A 24 3.39 -7.29 -14.48
CA THR A 24 4.23 -8.27 -15.18
C THR A 24 3.63 -9.66 -15.28
N ARG A 25 2.55 -9.95 -14.52
CA ARG A 25 1.86 -11.25 -14.50
C ARG A 25 0.67 -11.31 -15.44
N ALA A 26 0.32 -10.19 -16.07
CA ALA A 26 -0.83 -10.10 -16.94
C ALA A 26 -0.47 -9.76 -18.37
N VAL A 27 -1.34 -10.15 -19.28
CA VAL A 27 -1.31 -9.79 -20.70
C VAL A 27 -2.45 -8.84 -20.97
N ARG A 28 -2.16 -7.70 -21.58
CA ARG A 28 -3.18 -6.84 -22.19
C ARG A 28 -3.37 -7.24 -23.65
N TYR A 29 -4.59 -7.23 -24.10
CA TYR A 29 -4.92 -7.61 -25.46
C TYR A 29 -6.16 -6.89 -25.96
N ILE A 30 -6.27 -6.77 -27.29
CA ILE A 30 -7.45 -6.27 -27.97
C ILE A 30 -8.17 -7.46 -28.60
N ASN A 31 -9.45 -7.60 -28.28
CA ASN A 31 -10.31 -8.55 -28.98
C ASN A 31 -10.96 -7.83 -30.16
N MET A 32 -10.59 -8.23 -31.38
CA MET A 32 -11.07 -7.61 -32.61
C MET A 32 -12.59 -7.73 -32.84
N GLU A 33 -13.27 -8.66 -32.13
CA GLU A 33 -14.73 -8.76 -32.17
C GLU A 33 -15.42 -7.62 -31.40
N ASN A 34 -14.72 -7.04 -30.41
CA ASN A 34 -15.24 -6.00 -29.52
C ASN A 34 -14.65 -4.60 -29.80
N GLY A 35 -14.03 -4.41 -30.95
CA GLY A 35 -13.42 -3.15 -31.35
C GLY A 35 -12.09 -2.85 -30.63
N GLU A 36 -11.83 -1.58 -30.36
CA GLU A 36 -10.55 -1.11 -29.80
C GLU A 36 -10.44 -1.27 -28.27
N ARG A 37 -11.37 -1.92 -27.64
CA ARG A 37 -11.35 -2.08 -26.18
C ARG A 37 -10.22 -2.99 -25.75
N VAL A 38 -9.37 -2.49 -24.84
CA VAL A 38 -8.30 -3.25 -24.22
C VAL A 38 -8.85 -4.08 -23.07
N PHE A 39 -8.48 -5.34 -23.05
CA PHE A 39 -8.77 -6.30 -21.99
C PHE A 39 -7.48 -6.70 -21.28
N LYS A 40 -7.59 -7.17 -20.05
CA LYS A 40 -6.47 -7.67 -19.24
C LYS A 40 -6.78 -9.07 -18.73
N MET A 41 -5.81 -9.96 -18.78
CA MET A 41 -5.93 -11.33 -18.29
C MET A 41 -4.59 -11.82 -17.74
N LYS A 42 -4.59 -12.65 -16.70
CA LYS A 42 -3.36 -13.32 -16.23
C LYS A 42 -2.71 -14.11 -17.37
N ALA A 43 -1.38 -14.06 -17.46
CA ALA A 43 -0.62 -14.61 -18.59
C ALA A 43 -0.93 -16.08 -18.88
N GLY A 44 -0.97 -16.95 -17.87
CA GLY A 44 -1.32 -18.36 -18.05
C GLY A 44 -2.76 -18.56 -18.57
N LYS A 45 -3.72 -17.76 -18.10
CA LYS A 45 -5.10 -17.81 -18.61
C LYS A 45 -5.17 -17.34 -20.06
N PHE A 46 -4.40 -16.31 -20.43
CA PHE A 46 -4.30 -15.81 -21.79
C PHE A 46 -3.72 -16.88 -22.72
N TYR A 47 -2.62 -17.51 -22.32
CA TYR A 47 -2.01 -18.60 -23.06
C TYR A 47 -3.01 -19.75 -23.30
N ARG A 48 -3.68 -20.22 -22.26
CA ARG A 48 -4.71 -21.25 -22.34
C ARG A 48 -5.82 -20.88 -23.34
N ALA A 49 -6.31 -19.64 -23.28
CA ALA A 49 -7.35 -19.17 -24.18
C ALA A 49 -6.92 -19.19 -25.65
N ILE A 50 -5.65 -18.93 -25.95
CA ILE A 50 -5.09 -18.99 -27.30
C ILE A 50 -4.93 -20.44 -27.74
N VAL A 51 -4.29 -21.28 -26.91
CA VAL A 51 -3.97 -22.67 -27.26
C VAL A 51 -5.26 -23.48 -27.52
N LEU A 52 -6.31 -23.28 -26.71
CA LEU A 52 -7.60 -23.94 -26.91
C LEU A 52 -8.33 -23.57 -28.22
N GLN A 53 -7.89 -22.51 -28.93
CA GLN A 53 -8.42 -22.19 -30.26
C GLN A 53 -7.76 -23.01 -31.37
N THR A 54 -6.70 -23.74 -31.07
CA THR A 54 -6.01 -24.64 -31.99
C THR A 54 -6.54 -26.06 -31.87
N GLU A 55 -6.52 -26.83 -32.97
CA GLU A 55 -6.88 -28.24 -32.90
C GLU A 55 -5.94 -29.04 -31.98
N PHE A 56 -4.66 -28.71 -32.00
CA PHE A 56 -3.69 -29.30 -31.10
C PHE A 56 -4.01 -29.06 -29.62
N GLY A 57 -4.34 -27.82 -29.26
CA GLY A 57 -4.66 -27.45 -27.88
C GLY A 57 -5.88 -28.18 -27.30
N LYS A 58 -6.86 -28.48 -28.16
CA LYS A 58 -8.05 -29.26 -27.77
C LYS A 58 -7.74 -30.72 -27.42
N LEU A 59 -6.63 -31.23 -27.92
CA LEU A 59 -6.19 -32.60 -27.69
C LEU A 59 -5.23 -32.75 -26.50
N LEU A 60 -4.76 -31.64 -25.93
CA LEU A 60 -3.82 -31.69 -24.80
C LEU A 60 -4.52 -32.21 -23.52
N PRO A 61 -3.90 -33.15 -22.82
CA PRO A 61 -4.31 -33.52 -21.47
C PRO A 61 -4.28 -32.30 -20.54
N GLU A 62 -5.21 -32.24 -19.59
CA GLU A 62 -5.35 -31.10 -18.67
C GLU A 62 -4.08 -30.82 -17.88
N GLN A 63 -3.37 -31.87 -17.44
CA GLN A 63 -2.10 -31.73 -16.73
C GLN A 63 -1.03 -31.05 -17.57
N VAL A 64 -0.93 -31.40 -18.87
CA VAL A 64 0.02 -30.80 -19.80
C VAL A 64 -0.37 -29.34 -20.07
N MET A 65 -1.66 -29.07 -20.23
CA MET A 65 -2.13 -27.70 -20.42
C MET A 65 -1.80 -26.81 -19.20
N ASN A 66 -2.01 -27.31 -17.99
CA ASN A 66 -1.69 -26.57 -16.76
C ASN A 66 -0.18 -26.28 -16.68
N TYR A 67 0.65 -27.29 -16.90
CA TYR A 67 2.12 -27.11 -16.93
C TYR A 67 2.54 -26.03 -17.95
N LEU A 68 2.04 -26.11 -19.17
CA LEU A 68 2.36 -25.11 -20.22
C LEU A 68 1.87 -23.71 -19.86
N CYS A 69 0.72 -23.59 -19.18
CA CYS A 69 0.21 -22.30 -18.71
C CYS A 69 1.09 -21.70 -17.60
N GLU A 70 1.60 -22.52 -16.71
CA GLU A 70 2.50 -22.11 -15.63
C GLU A 70 3.87 -21.67 -16.18
N GLU A 71 4.45 -22.48 -17.07
CA GLU A 71 5.70 -22.15 -17.78
C GLU A 71 5.57 -20.83 -18.56
N PHE A 72 4.51 -20.68 -19.36
CA PHE A 72 4.28 -19.44 -20.09
C PHE A 72 4.14 -18.24 -19.16
N ALA A 73 3.43 -18.40 -18.04
CA ALA A 73 3.24 -17.32 -17.09
C ALA A 73 4.58 -16.90 -16.44
N SER A 74 5.44 -17.87 -16.13
CA SER A 74 6.78 -17.63 -15.58
C SER A 74 7.69 -16.92 -16.60
N GLU A 75 7.78 -17.46 -17.81
CA GLU A 75 8.57 -16.87 -18.89
C GLU A 75 8.08 -15.46 -19.27
N TRP A 76 6.77 -15.26 -19.30
CA TRP A 76 6.17 -13.96 -19.55
C TRP A 76 6.57 -12.95 -18.47
N GLN A 77 6.53 -13.36 -17.21
CA GLN A 77 6.92 -12.49 -16.10
C GLN A 77 8.41 -12.10 -16.20
N VAL A 78 9.29 -13.06 -16.43
CA VAL A 78 10.73 -12.80 -16.63
C VAL A 78 10.97 -11.85 -17.80
N TYR A 79 10.30 -12.08 -18.92
CA TYR A 79 10.42 -11.23 -20.11
C TYR A 79 9.95 -9.80 -19.83
N THR A 80 8.79 -9.64 -19.21
CA THR A 80 8.21 -8.32 -18.94
C THR A 80 8.97 -7.56 -17.86
N MET A 81 9.48 -8.24 -16.84
CA MET A 81 10.39 -7.64 -15.85
C MET A 81 11.69 -7.14 -16.51
N GLY A 82 12.21 -7.85 -17.50
CA GLY A 82 13.37 -7.42 -18.27
C GLY A 82 13.13 -6.18 -19.16
N GLN A 83 11.87 -5.81 -19.40
CA GLN A 83 11.49 -4.61 -20.13
C GLN A 83 11.29 -3.38 -19.23
N LEU A 84 11.21 -3.58 -17.91
CA LEU A 84 11.10 -2.48 -16.95
C LEU A 84 12.41 -1.68 -16.92
N PRO A 85 12.36 -0.38 -16.65
CA PRO A 85 13.58 0.42 -16.48
C PRO A 85 14.52 -0.22 -15.45
N LYS A 86 15.82 -0.25 -15.75
CA LYS A 86 16.83 -0.72 -14.82
C LYS A 86 17.09 0.34 -13.78
N ASN A 87 16.36 0.25 -12.68
CA ASN A 87 16.48 1.17 -11.56
C ASN A 87 17.31 0.53 -10.44
N ARG A 88 17.96 1.36 -9.65
CA ARG A 88 18.70 0.89 -8.48
C ARG A 88 17.78 0.89 -7.27
N LEU A 89 17.62 -0.27 -6.63
CA LEU A 89 16.90 -0.39 -5.37
C LEU A 89 17.80 -0.04 -4.19
N TYR A 90 17.29 0.79 -3.30
CA TYR A 90 17.87 1.08 -1.99
C TYR A 90 16.89 0.76 -0.89
N VAL A 91 17.39 0.17 0.21
CA VAL A 91 16.66 -0.03 1.45
C VAL A 91 17.61 0.38 2.58
N ASN A 92 17.33 1.52 3.21
CA ASN A 92 18.21 2.16 4.20
C ASN A 92 17.41 3.08 5.14
N ASN A 93 18.09 4.00 5.82
CA ASN A 93 17.48 4.93 6.75
C ASN A 93 17.48 6.39 6.21
N GLU A 94 17.60 6.59 4.90
CA GLU A 94 17.60 7.92 4.29
C GLU A 94 16.16 8.44 4.09
N PHE A 95 15.41 8.57 5.18
CA PHE A 95 14.00 9.01 5.12
C PHE A 95 13.86 10.43 4.56
N HIS A 96 14.77 11.32 4.90
CA HIS A 96 14.79 12.68 4.34
C HIS A 96 14.80 12.65 2.81
N LYS A 97 15.62 11.79 2.20
CA LYS A 97 15.77 11.69 0.75
C LYS A 97 14.45 11.36 0.04
N ILE A 98 13.66 10.44 0.59
CA ILE A 98 12.41 10.01 -0.03
C ILE A 98 11.27 11.02 0.10
N TYR A 99 11.43 12.05 0.92
CA TYR A 99 10.44 13.12 1.13
C TYR A 99 10.87 14.47 0.60
N SER A 100 12.11 14.62 0.12
CA SER A 100 12.61 15.86 -0.46
C SER A 100 12.26 15.96 -1.95
N SER A 101 11.61 17.05 -2.36
CA SER A 101 11.35 17.34 -3.78
C SER A 101 12.63 17.50 -4.60
N GLU A 102 13.74 17.94 -3.96
CA GLU A 102 15.03 18.06 -4.62
C GLU A 102 15.66 16.71 -5.00
N CYS A 103 15.30 15.64 -4.26
CA CYS A 103 15.80 14.29 -4.49
C CYS A 103 14.86 13.44 -5.34
N CYS A 104 13.62 13.87 -5.56
CA CYS A 104 12.59 13.12 -6.27
C CYS A 104 12.47 13.62 -7.72
N ASP A 105 12.32 12.69 -8.66
CA ASP A 105 12.06 12.97 -10.07
C ASP A 105 10.56 13.19 -10.29
N GLY A 106 10.16 14.43 -10.54
CA GLY A 106 8.78 14.81 -10.80
C GLY A 106 7.86 14.79 -9.57
N ASN A 107 6.55 14.81 -9.80
CA ASN A 107 5.55 14.93 -8.76
C ASN A 107 5.07 13.56 -8.26
N PHE A 108 5.22 13.32 -6.97
CA PHE A 108 4.79 12.07 -6.32
C PHE A 108 3.34 12.10 -5.82
N GLY A 109 2.65 13.23 -5.90
CA GLY A 109 1.28 13.37 -5.40
C GLY A 109 1.14 13.05 -3.91
N SER A 110 2.20 13.27 -3.13
CA SER A 110 2.25 12.96 -1.71
C SER A 110 2.16 14.24 -0.89
N CYS A 111 1.28 14.26 0.12
CA CYS A 111 1.17 15.36 1.07
C CYS A 111 2.38 15.48 2.03
N MET A 112 3.30 14.51 1.97
CA MET A 112 4.51 14.44 2.82
C MET A 112 5.76 15.06 2.18
N VAL A 113 5.70 15.43 0.90
CA VAL A 113 6.85 16.05 0.21
C VAL A 113 7.22 17.36 0.88
N ASP A 114 8.52 17.58 1.08
CA ASP A 114 9.13 18.74 1.74
C ASP A 114 8.64 19.00 3.17
N LYS A 115 8.08 17.98 3.81
CA LYS A 115 7.78 18.00 5.23
C LYS A 115 8.80 17.13 5.95
N ASP A 116 9.56 17.76 6.84
CA ASP A 116 10.50 17.00 7.67
C ASP A 116 9.75 16.13 8.68
N ARG A 117 9.67 14.84 8.35
CA ARG A 117 9.06 13.78 9.15
C ARG A 117 10.00 12.61 9.36
N SER A 118 11.28 12.80 9.03
CA SER A 118 12.29 11.75 9.14
C SER A 118 12.46 11.26 10.58
N SER A 119 12.40 12.17 11.56
CA SER A 119 12.56 11.86 12.98
C SER A 119 11.56 10.80 13.47
N PHE A 120 10.32 10.83 13.01
CA PHE A 120 9.33 9.81 13.34
C PHE A 120 9.79 8.41 12.93
N TYR A 121 10.28 8.26 11.69
CA TYR A 121 10.72 6.96 11.18
C TYR A 121 12.07 6.52 11.75
N GLU A 122 12.91 7.46 12.12
CA GLU A 122 14.23 7.20 12.71
C GLU A 122 14.15 6.78 14.19
N ASN A 123 13.24 7.40 14.94
CA ASN A 123 13.22 7.30 16.40
C ASN A 123 11.99 6.58 16.97
N ALA A 124 10.80 6.84 16.42
CA ALA A 124 9.55 6.37 17.02
C ALA A 124 9.18 4.94 16.61
N VAL A 125 9.58 4.48 15.43
CA VAL A 125 9.18 3.20 14.87
C VAL A 125 10.37 2.44 14.28
N LYS A 126 10.25 1.12 14.12
CA LYS A 126 11.24 0.30 13.41
C LYS A 126 10.93 0.27 11.93
N ALA A 127 11.49 1.18 11.18
CA ALA A 127 11.22 1.36 9.76
C ALA A 127 12.50 1.43 8.93
N SER A 128 12.34 1.31 7.61
CA SER A 128 13.34 1.61 6.60
C SER A 128 12.72 2.35 5.44
N ALA A 129 13.46 3.27 4.85
CA ALA A 129 13.12 3.88 3.57
C ALA A 129 13.46 2.89 2.45
N ALA A 130 12.54 2.69 1.51
CA ALA A 130 12.75 1.89 0.33
C ALA A 130 12.44 2.71 -0.93
N TYR A 131 13.35 2.74 -1.88
CA TYR A 131 13.18 3.53 -3.08
C TYR A 131 13.96 3.02 -4.28
N LEU A 132 13.48 3.38 -5.46
CA LEU A 132 14.17 3.20 -6.73
C LEU A 132 14.76 4.54 -7.18
N GLU A 133 15.99 4.52 -7.64
CA GLU A 133 16.63 5.64 -8.33
C GLU A 133 16.75 5.38 -9.83
N ASN A 134 16.63 6.45 -10.61
CA ASN A 134 16.99 6.45 -12.02
C ASN A 134 18.52 6.55 -12.21
N GLU A 135 18.97 6.65 -13.47
CA GLU A 135 20.40 6.76 -13.81
C GLU A 135 21.05 8.06 -13.27
N ASP A 136 20.23 9.10 -13.08
CA ASP A 136 20.68 10.41 -12.57
C ASP A 136 20.72 10.44 -11.02
N GLY A 137 20.36 9.36 -10.35
CA GLY A 137 20.33 9.26 -8.89
C GLY A 137 19.11 9.91 -8.24
N MET A 138 18.08 10.24 -9.02
CA MET A 138 16.82 10.78 -8.52
C MET A 138 15.86 9.66 -8.13
N VAL A 139 15.15 9.85 -7.02
CA VAL A 139 14.11 8.92 -6.55
C VAL A 139 12.92 8.96 -7.51
N ILE A 140 12.54 7.81 -8.04
CA ILE A 140 11.42 7.65 -8.98
C ILE A 140 10.25 6.84 -8.43
N ALA A 141 10.48 6.05 -7.39
CA ALA A 141 9.44 5.37 -6.61
C ALA A 141 9.93 5.16 -5.18
N ARG A 142 9.02 5.19 -4.20
CA ARG A 142 9.35 5.04 -2.79
C ARG A 142 8.22 4.42 -1.98
N CYS A 143 8.59 3.82 -0.85
CA CYS A 143 7.68 3.46 0.25
C CYS A 143 8.45 3.39 1.58
N ILE A 144 7.71 3.26 2.68
CA ILE A 144 8.25 2.88 3.98
C ILE A 144 8.09 1.37 4.14
N ILE A 145 9.09 0.71 4.71
CA ILE A 145 8.98 -0.67 5.20
C ILE A 145 8.94 -0.61 6.73
N PHE A 146 7.86 -1.09 7.33
CA PHE A 146 7.83 -1.37 8.75
C PHE A 146 8.46 -2.74 8.99
N ASN A 147 9.59 -2.77 9.68
CA ASN A 147 10.45 -3.96 9.80
C ASN A 147 9.95 -4.98 10.83
N GLU A 148 9.16 -4.54 11.81
CA GLU A 148 8.64 -5.38 12.89
C GLU A 148 7.15 -5.08 13.11
N VAL A 149 6.31 -5.57 12.19
CA VAL A 149 4.85 -5.49 12.32
C VAL A 149 4.34 -6.78 12.96
N LYS A 150 3.64 -6.67 14.08
CA LYS A 150 3.11 -7.81 14.82
C LYS A 150 1.63 -8.02 14.46
N ASP A 151 1.25 -9.24 14.10
CA ASP A 151 -0.16 -9.57 13.93
C ASP A 151 -0.80 -10.07 15.24
N GLN A 152 -2.12 -10.29 15.24
CA GLN A 152 -2.88 -10.75 16.39
C GLN A 152 -2.42 -12.11 16.93
N ASP A 153 -1.76 -12.93 16.09
CA ASP A 153 -1.25 -14.25 16.46
C ASP A 153 0.19 -14.18 16.98
N GLY A 154 0.79 -12.98 17.00
CA GLY A 154 2.14 -12.71 17.46
C GLY A 154 3.22 -12.97 16.41
N LYS A 155 2.85 -13.27 15.16
CA LYS A 155 3.80 -13.38 14.05
C LYS A 155 4.32 -12.00 13.69
N ILE A 156 5.64 -11.91 13.42
CA ILE A 156 6.30 -10.70 12.96
C ILE A 156 6.35 -10.69 11.44
N TRP A 157 6.06 -9.54 10.86
CA TRP A 157 6.02 -9.26 9.45
C TRP A 157 6.89 -8.04 9.13
N ARG A 158 7.46 -8.03 7.93
CA ARG A 158 8.03 -6.84 7.30
C ARG A 158 7.05 -6.39 6.22
N LEU A 159 6.38 -5.26 6.46
CA LEU A 159 5.32 -4.77 5.58
C LEU A 159 5.72 -3.48 4.89
N ALA A 160 5.68 -3.46 3.56
CA ALA A 160 5.79 -2.23 2.81
C ALA A 160 4.47 -1.47 2.82
N GLU A 161 4.53 -0.19 3.23
CA GLU A 161 3.40 0.73 3.23
C GLU A 161 3.11 1.22 1.79
N ARG A 162 2.15 2.12 1.64
CA ARG A 162 1.73 2.70 0.38
C ARG A 162 2.90 3.19 -0.45
N GLN A 163 2.87 2.82 -1.73
CA GLN A 163 3.89 3.22 -2.67
C GLN A 163 3.51 4.53 -3.36
N TYR A 164 4.51 5.37 -3.54
CA TYR A 164 4.45 6.60 -4.30
C TYR A 164 5.46 6.55 -5.43
N SER A 165 5.21 7.24 -6.53
CA SER A 165 6.11 7.27 -7.67
C SER A 165 5.95 8.56 -8.45
N SER A 166 6.97 8.91 -9.22
CA SER A 166 6.96 9.99 -10.19
C SER A 166 5.69 9.91 -11.04
N GLU A 167 4.97 11.05 -11.13
CA GLU A 167 3.72 11.21 -11.88
C GLU A 167 2.66 10.12 -11.57
N SER A 168 2.67 9.60 -10.34
CA SER A 168 1.79 8.50 -9.90
C SER A 168 1.85 7.24 -10.76
N ASN A 169 3.00 6.95 -11.35
CA ASN A 169 3.21 5.87 -12.30
C ASN A 169 3.09 4.48 -11.63
N GLU A 170 2.05 3.74 -11.98
CA GLU A 170 1.78 2.39 -11.44
C GLU A 170 2.88 1.38 -11.78
N ILE A 171 3.57 1.53 -12.92
CA ILE A 171 4.67 0.66 -13.33
C ILE A 171 5.83 0.77 -12.34
N LEU A 172 6.19 2.00 -11.96
CA LEU A 172 7.27 2.24 -11.01
C LEU A 172 6.93 1.74 -9.61
N LYS A 173 5.68 1.90 -9.16
CA LYS A 173 5.22 1.33 -7.87
C LYS A 173 5.32 -0.19 -7.84
N ARG A 174 4.92 -0.86 -8.94
CA ARG A 174 5.04 -2.31 -9.05
C ARG A 174 6.48 -2.76 -9.16
N ALA A 175 7.31 -2.04 -9.93
CA ALA A 175 8.74 -2.33 -10.03
C ALA A 175 9.44 -2.25 -8.66
N LEU A 176 9.07 -1.27 -7.82
CA LEU A 176 9.55 -1.17 -6.45
C LEU A 176 9.17 -2.41 -5.63
N ILE A 177 7.90 -2.81 -5.64
CA ILE A 177 7.43 -3.98 -4.89
C ILE A 177 8.08 -5.27 -5.39
N GLU A 178 8.18 -5.49 -6.69
CA GLU A 178 8.85 -6.67 -7.28
C GLU A 178 10.34 -6.73 -6.87
N ALA A 179 11.02 -5.58 -6.86
CA ALA A 179 12.41 -5.49 -6.42
C ALA A 179 12.55 -5.82 -4.93
N LEU A 180 11.63 -5.34 -4.09
CA LEU A 180 11.62 -5.62 -2.65
C LEU A 180 11.35 -7.10 -2.35
N ILE A 181 10.41 -7.73 -3.08
CA ILE A 181 10.12 -9.17 -2.96
C ILE A 181 11.35 -9.98 -3.40
N SER A 182 11.92 -9.65 -4.55
CA SER A 182 13.08 -10.37 -5.12
C SER A 182 14.32 -10.25 -4.22
N GLY A 183 14.49 -9.11 -3.56
CA GLY A 183 15.55 -8.87 -2.58
C GLY A 183 15.28 -9.47 -1.20
N GLY A 184 14.10 -10.04 -0.96
CA GLY A 184 13.73 -10.64 0.33
C GLY A 184 13.55 -9.60 1.46
N TYR A 185 13.24 -8.35 1.13
CA TYR A 185 13.11 -7.28 2.11
C TYR A 185 11.75 -7.24 2.81
N ILE A 186 10.70 -7.78 2.20
CA ILE A 186 9.33 -7.73 2.70
C ILE A 186 8.64 -9.09 2.70
N ASP A 187 7.69 -9.27 3.59
CA ASP A 187 6.81 -10.45 3.69
C ASP A 187 5.39 -10.14 3.16
N GLY A 188 5.07 -8.87 3.04
CA GLY A 188 3.82 -8.37 2.50
C GLY A 188 3.90 -6.87 2.21
N TYR A 189 2.85 -6.35 1.59
CA TYR A 189 2.81 -4.94 1.17
C TYR A 189 1.37 -4.43 1.08
N LYS A 190 1.20 -3.12 1.23
CA LYS A 190 -0.07 -2.47 0.95
C LYS A 190 -0.33 -2.54 -0.55
N LYS A 191 -1.49 -3.05 -0.93
CA LYS A 191 -1.85 -3.31 -2.33
C LYS A 191 -1.61 -2.08 -3.19
N VAL A 192 -0.92 -2.24 -4.31
CA VAL A 192 -0.63 -1.14 -5.25
C VAL A 192 -1.94 -0.51 -5.71
N GLY A 193 -2.02 0.82 -5.64
CA GLY A 193 -3.23 1.58 -5.94
C GLY A 193 -4.20 1.75 -4.77
N ALA A 194 -3.95 1.13 -3.60
CA ALA A 194 -4.75 1.37 -2.40
C ALA A 194 -4.62 2.82 -1.91
N GLY A 195 -5.72 3.40 -1.47
CA GLY A 195 -5.78 4.76 -0.95
C GLY A 195 -5.27 4.91 0.49
N CYS A 196 -5.17 6.14 0.96
CA CYS A 196 -4.84 6.43 2.36
C CYS A 196 -5.93 5.99 3.34
N GLY A 197 -7.19 5.88 2.89
CA GLY A 197 -8.29 5.36 3.69
C GLY A 197 -8.29 3.84 3.88
N ASP A 198 -7.50 3.10 3.07
CA ASP A 198 -7.52 1.65 3.03
C ASP A 198 -6.50 1.04 4.02
N ALA A 199 -6.64 1.31 5.31
CA ALA A 199 -5.68 0.89 6.35
C ALA A 199 -5.43 -0.63 6.42
N ARG A 200 -6.35 -1.45 5.90
CA ARG A 200 -6.29 -2.91 5.92
C ARG A 200 -5.96 -3.57 4.58
N ALA A 201 -5.68 -2.80 3.54
CA ALA A 201 -5.45 -3.31 2.19
C ALA A 201 -4.05 -3.94 1.99
N PHE A 202 -3.62 -4.77 2.93
CA PHE A 202 -2.36 -5.51 2.80
C PHE A 202 -2.57 -6.86 2.11
N VAL A 203 -1.53 -7.28 1.40
CA VAL A 203 -1.41 -8.61 0.78
C VAL A 203 -0.03 -9.20 1.12
N ASP A 204 0.07 -10.53 1.14
CA ASP A 204 1.38 -11.19 1.23
C ASP A 204 2.13 -11.13 -0.11
N ILE A 205 3.37 -11.62 -0.13
CA ILE A 205 4.20 -11.66 -1.35
C ILE A 205 3.60 -12.55 -2.47
N ASN A 206 2.61 -13.38 -2.17
CA ASN A 206 1.88 -14.20 -3.14
C ASN A 206 0.52 -13.59 -3.53
N GLU A 207 0.26 -12.33 -3.13
CA GLU A 207 -0.99 -11.60 -3.35
C GLU A 207 -2.22 -12.13 -2.61
N HIS A 208 -2.05 -12.98 -1.60
CA HIS A 208 -3.15 -13.35 -0.72
C HIS A 208 -3.51 -12.19 0.19
N SER A 209 -4.82 -11.93 0.33
CA SER A 209 -5.31 -10.84 1.17
C SER A 209 -4.95 -11.06 2.65
N LEU A 210 -4.49 -10.00 3.29
CA LEU A 210 -4.24 -9.93 4.73
C LEU A 210 -5.23 -8.97 5.42
N SER A 211 -6.34 -8.61 4.77
CA SER A 211 -7.30 -7.61 5.25
C SER A 211 -7.97 -7.98 6.58
N ASP A 212 -8.04 -9.27 6.91
CA ASP A 212 -8.61 -9.78 8.15
C ASP A 212 -7.60 -9.82 9.31
N ARG A 213 -6.30 -9.53 9.02
CA ARG A 213 -5.28 -9.48 10.05
C ARG A 213 -5.22 -8.12 10.71
N ARG A 214 -5.14 -8.14 12.04
CA ARG A 214 -4.86 -6.95 12.86
C ARG A 214 -3.37 -6.82 13.01
N PHE A 215 -2.84 -5.74 12.47
CA PHE A 215 -1.43 -5.42 12.55
C PHE A 215 -1.17 -4.29 13.53
N SER A 216 -0.07 -4.38 14.25
CA SER A 216 0.42 -3.35 15.15
C SER A 216 1.92 -3.16 15.02
N ILE A 217 2.37 -1.94 15.26
CA ILE A 217 3.79 -1.57 15.33
C ILE A 217 4.08 -0.95 16.71
N GLU A 218 5.25 -1.23 17.24
CA GLU A 218 5.76 -0.47 18.37
C GLU A 218 6.02 0.97 17.89
N CYS A 219 5.49 1.95 18.62
CA CYS A 219 5.58 3.36 18.27
C CYS A 219 5.88 4.16 19.54
N LYS A 220 7.15 4.48 19.76
CA LYS A 220 7.65 5.23 20.91
C LYS A 220 7.76 6.70 20.54
N LEU A 221 6.64 7.42 20.64
CA LEU A 221 6.65 8.85 20.43
C LEU A 221 7.33 9.57 21.60
N ASP A 222 8.34 10.37 21.29
CA ASP A 222 8.79 11.44 22.15
C ASP A 222 8.02 12.72 21.80
N TRP A 223 7.73 13.56 22.79
CA TRP A 223 6.99 14.81 22.60
C TRP A 223 7.71 15.82 21.70
N GLU A 224 9.01 15.67 21.53
CA GLU A 224 9.83 16.45 20.63
C GLU A 224 9.80 15.90 19.18
N ASP A 225 9.29 14.67 18.97
CA ASP A 225 9.24 14.05 17.66
C ASP A 225 8.11 14.63 16.82
N THR A 226 8.43 14.93 15.59
CA THR A 226 7.46 15.36 14.61
C THR A 226 6.62 14.17 14.16
N LEU A 227 5.32 14.20 14.44
CA LEU A 227 4.41 13.14 14.01
C LEU A 227 4.35 13.05 12.49
N SER A 228 4.38 11.84 11.98
CA SER A 228 4.20 11.57 10.57
C SER A 228 2.79 11.08 10.28
N TYR A 229 2.24 11.53 9.16
CA TYR A 229 0.99 10.98 8.65
C TYR A 229 1.14 9.48 8.35
N GLN A 230 0.21 8.69 8.88
CA GLN A 230 0.18 7.26 8.66
C GLN A 230 -1.03 6.85 7.82
N ASP A 231 -0.79 6.13 6.72
CA ASP A 231 -1.88 5.60 5.89
C ASP A 231 -2.55 4.38 6.51
N SER A 232 -1.82 3.57 7.27
CA SER A 232 -2.34 2.31 7.80
C SER A 232 -2.34 2.23 9.32
N PHE A 233 -1.25 2.60 9.97
CA PHE A 233 -1.10 2.52 11.43
C PHE A 233 -1.57 3.82 12.10
N LYS A 234 -2.87 4.08 12.05
CA LYS A 234 -3.49 5.36 12.48
C LYS A 234 -3.93 5.40 13.92
N CYS A 235 -4.12 4.23 14.51
CA CYS A 235 -4.71 4.13 15.85
C CYS A 235 -3.61 3.95 16.85
N TYR A 236 -3.38 4.97 17.68
CA TYR A 236 -2.28 4.98 18.64
C TYR A 236 -2.79 4.78 20.07
N ASP A 237 -2.26 3.75 20.71
CA ASP A 237 -2.44 3.47 22.14
C ASP A 237 -1.20 3.98 22.88
N MET A 238 -1.34 5.11 23.57
CA MET A 238 -0.23 5.77 24.27
C MET A 238 0.27 4.96 25.46
N ASP A 239 -0.61 4.27 26.17
CA ASP A 239 -0.24 3.51 27.35
C ASP A 239 0.60 2.30 26.99
N LYS A 240 0.32 1.72 25.83
CA LYS A 240 1.06 0.57 25.28
C LYS A 240 2.18 0.95 24.33
N MET A 241 2.26 2.23 23.90
CA MET A 241 3.17 2.72 22.87
C MET A 241 3.08 1.88 21.59
N VAL A 242 1.86 1.66 21.10
CA VAL A 242 1.57 0.83 19.94
C VAL A 242 0.63 1.58 18.99
N ALA A 243 0.94 1.56 17.71
CA ALA A 243 0.02 1.98 16.67
C ALA A 243 -0.52 0.77 15.90
N ASP A 244 -1.81 0.75 15.60
CA ASP A 244 -2.46 -0.34 14.89
C ASP A 244 -3.28 0.12 13.69
N ASN A 245 -3.76 -0.84 12.88
CA ASN A 245 -4.56 -0.59 11.69
C ASN A 245 -6.05 -0.90 11.85
N PHE A 246 -6.54 -1.08 13.08
CA PHE A 246 -7.89 -1.59 13.34
C PHE A 246 -8.76 -0.68 14.22
N GLY A 247 -8.17 0.10 15.11
CA GLY A 247 -8.90 0.94 16.01
C GLY A 247 -9.46 2.22 15.38
N ALA A 248 -10.05 3.08 16.21
CA ALA A 248 -10.38 4.46 15.88
C ALA A 248 -9.25 5.35 16.42
N GLY A 249 -8.78 6.30 15.67
CA GLY A 249 -7.72 7.21 16.07
C GLY A 249 -6.96 7.72 14.87
N ASN A 250 -6.22 8.80 15.03
CA ASN A 250 -5.50 9.40 13.92
C ASN A 250 -4.10 9.81 14.38
N LEU A 251 -3.09 9.14 13.84
CA LEU A 251 -1.77 9.74 13.70
C LEU A 251 -1.78 10.54 12.40
N ASP A 252 -2.09 11.81 12.47
CA ASP A 252 -2.28 12.68 11.31
C ASP A 252 -1.19 13.74 11.19
N LEU A 253 -1.04 14.30 9.99
CA LEU A 253 -0.20 15.47 9.74
C LEU A 253 -0.71 16.68 10.53
N GLY A 254 0.18 17.30 11.28
CA GLY A 254 -0.15 18.51 12.05
C GLY A 254 -0.94 18.23 13.30
N ILE A 255 -0.96 16.99 13.74
CA ILE A 255 -1.31 16.66 15.11
C ILE A 255 -0.25 17.31 15.99
N THR A 256 -0.65 18.43 16.52
CA THR A 256 0.00 19.14 17.61
C THR A 256 -0.27 18.38 18.90
N ASP A 257 0.34 18.81 20.00
CA ASP A 257 0.06 18.36 21.38
C ASP A 257 -1.44 18.13 21.65
N ASP A 258 -2.31 18.96 21.06
CA ASP A 258 -3.77 18.87 21.19
C ASP A 258 -4.35 17.49 20.75
N CYS A 259 -3.77 16.80 19.80
CA CYS A 259 -4.32 15.52 19.37
C CYS A 259 -3.79 14.33 20.15
N LEU A 260 -2.56 14.42 20.68
CA LEU A 260 -2.08 13.46 21.67
C LEU A 260 -2.83 13.64 23.00
N GLU A 261 -3.14 14.85 23.38
CA GLU A 261 -4.05 15.11 24.48
C GLU A 261 -5.47 14.63 24.17
N ASN A 262 -5.98 14.87 22.95
CA ASN A 262 -7.31 14.38 22.54
C ASN A 262 -7.36 12.85 22.40
N SER A 263 -6.25 12.14 22.16
CA SER A 263 -6.24 10.67 22.20
C SER A 263 -6.37 10.11 23.62
N LYS A 264 -6.15 10.93 24.63
CA LYS A 264 -6.42 10.63 26.05
C LYS A 264 -7.84 11.03 26.45
N ARG A 265 -8.54 11.78 25.61
CA ARG A 265 -9.89 12.27 25.89
C ARG A 265 -10.92 11.29 25.36
N GLU A 266 -11.96 11.13 26.13
CA GLU A 266 -13.15 10.41 25.73
C GLU A 266 -14.05 11.33 24.90
N TYR A 267 -14.86 10.77 24.01
CA TYR A 267 -15.77 11.56 23.18
C TYR A 267 -17.12 11.69 23.86
N ASP A 268 -17.52 12.93 24.16
CA ASP A 268 -18.89 13.28 24.55
C ASP A 268 -19.78 13.21 23.31
N ASP A 269 -20.60 12.18 23.19
CA ASP A 269 -21.46 11.94 22.03
C ASP A 269 -22.78 12.71 22.11
N TYR A 270 -23.08 13.33 23.25
CA TYR A 270 -24.24 14.22 23.40
C TYR A 270 -23.94 15.64 22.93
N HIS A 271 -22.78 16.20 23.31
CA HIS A 271 -22.38 17.56 22.95
C HIS A 271 -21.47 17.63 21.72
N GLY A 272 -20.83 16.52 21.35
CA GLY A 272 -20.03 16.41 20.13
C GLY A 272 -18.60 16.94 20.23
N TYR A 273 -17.96 16.84 21.40
CA TYR A 273 -16.57 17.23 21.61
C TYR A 273 -15.76 16.19 22.45
N TYR A 274 -14.45 16.37 22.54
CA TYR A 274 -13.57 15.50 23.34
C TYR A 274 -13.34 16.08 24.73
N CYS A 275 -13.54 15.26 25.78
CA CYS A 275 -13.40 15.61 27.19
C CYS A 275 -12.43 14.67 27.93
N ASN A 276 -12.11 14.96 29.18
CA ASN A 276 -11.16 14.17 29.94
C ASN A 276 -11.73 12.86 30.48
N GLU A 277 -13.02 12.86 30.78
CA GLU A 277 -13.74 11.73 31.37
C GLU A 277 -15.22 11.80 30.94
N THR A 278 -15.78 10.69 30.51
CA THR A 278 -17.20 10.60 30.21
C THR A 278 -17.92 9.73 31.23
N VAL A 279 -19.21 10.03 31.42
CA VAL A 279 -20.14 9.19 32.19
C VAL A 279 -21.32 8.81 31.31
N LEU A 280 -21.81 7.60 31.47
CA LEU A 280 -22.99 7.14 30.75
C LEU A 280 -24.25 7.79 31.38
N VAL A 281 -25.01 8.50 30.55
CA VAL A 281 -26.24 9.16 30.95
C VAL A 281 -27.40 8.72 30.08
N TYR A 282 -28.62 8.84 30.60
CA TYR A 282 -29.84 8.54 29.89
C TYR A 282 -30.65 9.82 29.66
N VAL A 283 -30.71 10.27 28.43
CA VAL A 283 -31.50 11.47 28.06
C VAL A 283 -32.63 11.06 27.12
N GLY A 284 -33.87 11.29 27.55
CA GLY A 284 -35.05 10.93 26.75
C GLY A 284 -35.16 9.41 26.41
N GLY A 285 -34.53 8.55 27.20
CA GLY A 285 -34.52 7.10 26.98
C GLY A 285 -33.42 6.60 26.03
N THR A 286 -32.50 7.48 25.62
CA THR A 286 -31.31 7.13 24.83
C THR A 286 -30.06 7.25 25.71
N GLU A 287 -29.13 6.33 25.53
CA GLU A 287 -27.84 6.32 26.21
C GLU A 287 -26.84 7.22 25.48
N TYR A 288 -26.09 8.03 26.23
CA TYR A 288 -25.02 8.89 25.76
C TYR A 288 -23.83 8.83 26.73
N TYR A 289 -22.63 8.93 26.17
CA TYR A 289 -21.43 9.23 26.95
C TYR A 289 -21.26 10.75 26.96
N CYS A 290 -21.42 11.36 28.12
CA CYS A 290 -21.34 12.82 28.31
C CYS A 290 -20.17 13.18 29.21
N ASP A 291 -19.58 14.37 28.98
CA ASP A 291 -18.57 14.93 29.85
C ASP A 291 -19.03 14.91 31.31
N ALA A 292 -18.19 14.39 32.22
CA ALA A 292 -18.48 14.33 33.65
C ALA A 292 -18.67 15.72 34.27
N ASP A 293 -18.03 16.74 33.67
CA ASP A 293 -18.11 18.13 34.16
C ASP A 293 -19.41 18.85 33.70
N ASP A 294 -20.08 18.35 32.64
CA ASP A 294 -21.27 18.98 32.04
C ASP A 294 -22.60 18.32 32.48
N LEU A 295 -22.56 17.42 33.48
CA LEU A 295 -23.75 16.72 33.97
C LEU A 295 -24.85 17.65 34.49
N ASP A 296 -24.46 18.81 35.01
CA ASP A 296 -25.42 19.80 35.52
C ASP A 296 -26.28 20.43 34.42
N ASP A 297 -25.79 20.46 33.19
CA ASP A 297 -26.54 20.99 32.01
C ASP A 297 -27.59 20.01 31.50
N LEU A 298 -27.53 18.75 31.89
CA LEU A 298 -28.50 17.71 31.51
C LEU A 298 -29.72 17.65 32.43
N SER A 299 -29.74 18.46 33.48
CA SER A 299 -30.79 18.46 34.52
C SER A 299 -31.90 19.47 34.26
N GLY A 300 -32.14 19.87 32.97
CA GLY A 300 -33.16 20.79 32.56
C GLY A 300 -34.55 20.15 32.35
#